data_8bc95af30ef1b8cac8153dc904f51068
#
_entry.id   8bc95af30ef1b8cac8153dc904f51068
#
_cell.length_a   1.000
_cell.length_b   1.000
_cell.length_c   1.000
_cell.angle_alpha   90.00
_cell.angle_beta   90.00
_cell.angle_gamma   90.00
#
_symmetry.space_group_name_H-M   'P 1'
#
loop_
_entity.id
_entity.type
_entity.pdbx_description
1 polymer ?
#
loop_
_entity_poly.entity_id
_entity_poly.type
_entity_poly.pdbx_seq_one_letter_code
_entity_poly.pdbx_strand_id
1 'polypeptide(L)'
;MKNLCLSFLLVTLMITTATAQPNQSALLSEIQRFEREYGGHLGVTAKNLRTGEVFGYNASERFPTASLIKLPVMVAYYHMVHEGKLDPKSTVTLTAADKKTGSGVLERLDNGATITLQDAVNLMITLSDNTATNLVLDRMGSTHTERLAQVNDLMVRIGLKNTRLLNRLYSWDTKQRTPEGIRYGIGVSTPEDMVILSEAIYKKALIDPASSEAMINVLKGQFYDDMIPRLLPASECKTFAVAHKSGFVNETKTDAGLVLSDKLDMAIGIFIDKQPDHGEGINNTGILLAAHVSRAIWNYFTGSTGYGPGRVNAADVDWNMMPGGRWGIWRSPVAPFPHHERANGYTRSDGTLYPYSPHYADSSIVVFVPNDLRESADGVNMIVHFHGHVNDNMGVLEKYMLPQAMEDEHINAILVLPQGPYRARDSFCGKMEDVDGLKHLVEDVLSTMKREGVIKEAKVHEMVLTAHSGGYHPAAFCVDRGGMNDHITHLFLFDAFYGNLEYFRNWLSSGTGIIEAAYTEHLKEEHTGFAAGLDSLTAMRFHVRPSTVEHDEVPQTYMRPWLRTLPDEWKTVESH
;
A
#
# COMPACT_ATOMS: atom_id res chain seq x y z
N MET A 1 45.09 60.04 37.69
CA MET A 1 44.59 58.69 37.95
C MET A 1 43.52 58.42 36.88
N LYS A 2 43.90 57.66 35.86
CA LYS A 2 43.04 57.41 34.68
C LYS A 2 42.33 56.04 34.88
N ASN A 3 41.01 56.03 34.92
CA ASN A 3 40.19 54.83 34.96
C ASN A 3 40.03 54.27 33.55
N LEU A 4 40.50 53.04 33.36
CA LEU A 4 40.38 52.27 32.12
C LEU A 4 39.12 51.42 32.23
N CYS A 5 38.06 51.79 31.49
CA CYS A 5 36.89 50.94 31.34
C CYS A 5 37.16 49.87 30.26
N LEU A 6 37.19 48.61 30.70
CA LEU A 6 37.31 47.44 29.81
C LEU A 6 35.88 47.04 29.37
N SER A 7 35.52 47.32 28.13
CA SER A 7 34.25 46.83 27.53
C SER A 7 34.44 45.40 27.01
N PHE A 8 33.79 44.43 27.65
CA PHE A 8 33.67 43.07 27.15
C PHE A 8 32.63 43.02 26.02
N LEU A 9 33.10 42.77 24.81
CA LEU A 9 32.27 42.51 23.65
C LEU A 9 31.86 41.03 23.66
N LEU A 10 30.63 40.72 24.01
CA LEU A 10 30.06 39.35 23.92
C LEU A 10 29.76 39.08 22.46
N VAL A 11 30.58 38.33 21.76
CA VAL A 11 30.29 37.78 20.43
C VAL A 11 29.37 36.56 20.60
N THR A 12 28.08 36.75 20.40
CA THR A 12 27.13 35.64 20.33
C THR A 12 27.30 34.94 18.99
N LEU A 13 27.94 33.76 19.02
CA LEU A 13 28.04 32.87 17.86
C LEU A 13 26.64 32.28 17.58
N MET A 14 25.89 32.86 16.64
CA MET A 14 24.69 32.20 16.10
C MET A 14 25.15 31.00 15.27
N ILE A 15 25.04 29.82 15.85
CA ILE A 15 25.14 28.57 15.09
C ILE A 15 23.86 28.47 14.27
N THR A 16 23.91 28.95 13.03
CA THR A 16 22.92 28.59 12.03
C THR A 16 23.14 27.12 11.69
N THR A 17 22.26 26.26 12.19
CA THR A 17 22.16 24.89 11.68
C THR A 17 21.76 24.99 10.20
N ALA A 18 22.74 24.89 9.31
CA ALA A 18 22.48 24.70 7.89
C ALA A 18 21.78 23.32 7.77
N THR A 19 20.47 23.33 7.59
CA THR A 19 19.75 22.17 7.12
C THR A 19 20.34 21.82 5.75
N ALA A 20 20.98 20.65 5.65
CA ALA A 20 21.50 20.16 4.38
C ALA A 20 20.38 20.21 3.34
N GLN A 21 20.61 20.89 2.22
CA GLN A 21 19.63 20.90 1.12
C GLN A 21 19.39 19.45 0.68
N PRO A 22 18.13 19.06 0.47
CA PRO A 22 17.81 17.71 0.00
C PRO A 22 18.57 17.41 -1.29
N ASN A 23 19.18 16.24 -1.36
CA ASN A 23 19.99 15.84 -2.52
C ASN A 23 19.10 15.19 -3.59
N GLN A 24 18.88 15.89 -4.70
CA GLN A 24 18.06 15.41 -5.82
C GLN A 24 18.56 14.07 -6.41
N SER A 25 19.88 13.80 -6.37
CA SER A 25 20.43 12.52 -6.83
C SER A 25 20.09 11.36 -5.88
N ALA A 26 19.93 11.63 -4.59
CA ALA A 26 19.47 10.64 -3.63
C ALA A 26 17.99 10.28 -3.88
N LEU A 27 17.13 11.27 -4.09
CA LEU A 27 15.73 11.03 -4.47
C LEU A 27 15.64 10.22 -5.78
N LEU A 28 16.43 10.57 -6.79
CA LEU A 28 16.47 9.82 -8.05
C LEU A 28 16.83 8.34 -7.83
N SER A 29 17.87 8.09 -7.01
CA SER A 29 18.31 6.72 -6.70
C SER A 29 17.22 5.92 -5.99
N GLU A 30 16.47 6.55 -5.09
CA GLU A 30 15.35 5.93 -4.39
C GLU A 30 14.18 5.62 -5.34
N ILE A 31 13.79 6.55 -6.18
CA ILE A 31 12.73 6.33 -7.18
C ILE A 31 13.09 5.19 -8.14
N GLN A 32 14.34 5.14 -8.61
CA GLN A 32 14.82 4.03 -9.43
C GLN A 32 14.84 2.69 -8.67
N ARG A 33 15.09 2.71 -7.35
CA ARG A 33 14.97 1.53 -6.50
C ARG A 33 13.51 1.06 -6.44
N PHE A 34 12.56 1.96 -6.18
CA PHE A 34 11.13 1.61 -6.17
C PHE A 34 10.67 1.04 -7.51
N GLU A 35 11.07 1.64 -8.64
CA GLU A 35 10.75 1.10 -9.98
C GLU A 35 11.24 -0.34 -10.14
N ARG A 36 12.45 -0.66 -9.69
CA ARG A 36 12.96 -2.03 -9.72
C ARG A 36 12.24 -2.98 -8.78
N GLU A 37 11.86 -2.51 -7.58
CA GLU A 37 11.20 -3.34 -6.55
C GLU A 37 9.75 -3.66 -6.90
N TYR A 38 8.99 -2.66 -7.37
CA TYR A 38 7.57 -2.81 -7.67
C TYR A 38 7.30 -3.21 -9.12
N GLY A 39 8.28 -3.10 -9.99
CA GLY A 39 8.17 -3.38 -11.42
C GLY A 39 7.43 -2.30 -12.20
N GLY A 40 7.33 -2.50 -13.52
CA GLY A 40 6.73 -1.54 -14.44
C GLY A 40 7.75 -0.55 -15.01
N HIS A 41 7.26 0.44 -15.74
CA HIS A 41 8.01 1.54 -16.32
C HIS A 41 7.45 2.85 -15.80
N LEU A 42 8.24 3.57 -15.02
CA LEU A 42 7.83 4.74 -14.25
C LEU A 42 8.23 6.05 -14.95
N GLY A 43 7.30 6.99 -15.00
CA GLY A 43 7.57 8.40 -15.27
C GLY A 43 6.97 9.26 -14.17
N VAL A 44 7.71 10.26 -13.69
CA VAL A 44 7.22 11.18 -12.68
C VAL A 44 7.77 12.58 -12.88
N THR A 45 6.92 13.58 -12.63
CA THR A 45 7.31 14.98 -12.47
C THR A 45 6.60 15.53 -11.26
N ALA A 46 7.31 16.34 -10.48
CA ALA A 46 6.71 17.08 -9.38
C ALA A 46 7.32 18.49 -9.29
N LYS A 47 6.51 19.46 -8.88
CA LYS A 47 6.92 20.84 -8.70
C LYS A 47 6.44 21.37 -7.38
N ASN A 48 7.36 21.89 -6.56
CA ASN A 48 7.02 22.70 -5.41
C ASN A 48 6.50 24.05 -5.90
N LEU A 49 5.22 24.32 -5.69
CA LEU A 49 4.55 25.53 -6.24
C LEU A 49 4.90 26.81 -5.49
N ARG A 50 5.50 26.70 -4.29
CA ARG A 50 5.95 27.84 -3.50
C ARG A 50 7.36 28.28 -3.86
N THR A 51 8.28 27.32 -4.10
CA THR A 51 9.68 27.59 -4.43
C THR A 51 9.96 27.61 -5.93
N GLY A 52 9.13 26.93 -6.71
CA GLY A 52 9.34 26.68 -8.15
C GLY A 52 10.28 25.50 -8.44
N GLU A 53 10.82 24.84 -7.43
CA GLU A 53 11.71 23.68 -7.61
C GLU A 53 11.00 22.52 -8.29
N VAL A 54 11.69 21.86 -9.23
CA VAL A 54 11.15 20.76 -10.02
C VAL A 54 12.03 19.51 -9.86
N PHE A 55 11.38 18.37 -9.69
CA PHE A 55 11.97 17.05 -9.83
C PHE A 55 11.34 16.32 -11.01
N GLY A 56 12.13 15.56 -11.77
CA GLY A 56 11.66 14.75 -12.89
C GLY A 56 12.46 13.48 -13.11
N TYR A 57 11.75 12.38 -13.41
CA TYR A 57 12.31 11.12 -13.88
C TYR A 57 11.44 10.62 -15.03
N ASN A 58 12.02 10.35 -16.21
CA ASN A 58 11.30 10.07 -17.46
C ASN A 58 10.19 11.12 -17.75
N ALA A 59 10.41 12.37 -17.32
CA ALA A 59 9.43 13.44 -17.23
C ALA A 59 8.69 13.76 -18.53
N SER A 60 9.39 13.74 -19.66
CA SER A 60 8.88 14.05 -21.01
C SER A 60 8.54 12.80 -21.83
N GLU A 61 8.67 11.61 -21.26
CA GLU A 61 8.30 10.37 -21.92
C GLU A 61 6.78 10.23 -22.02
N ARG A 62 6.31 9.66 -23.13
CA ARG A 62 4.88 9.51 -23.43
C ARG A 62 4.35 8.20 -22.87
N PHE A 63 3.29 8.28 -22.07
CA PHE A 63 2.61 7.16 -21.44
C PHE A 63 1.13 7.09 -21.82
N PRO A 64 0.51 5.88 -21.76
CA PRO A 64 -0.94 5.77 -21.73
C PRO A 64 -1.50 6.49 -20.50
N THR A 65 -2.61 7.20 -20.67
CA THR A 65 -3.21 7.96 -19.56
C THR A 65 -4.23 7.17 -18.76
N ALA A 66 -4.77 6.10 -19.32
CA ALA A 66 -6.02 5.53 -18.80
C ALA A 66 -7.03 6.66 -18.51
N SER A 67 -7.77 6.61 -17.39
CA SER A 67 -8.77 7.62 -17.04
C SER A 67 -8.21 8.99 -16.64
N LEU A 68 -6.90 9.15 -16.50
CA LEU A 68 -6.30 10.48 -16.24
C LEU A 68 -6.61 11.47 -17.38
N ILE A 69 -6.87 11.02 -18.60
CA ILE A 69 -7.28 11.88 -19.72
C ILE A 69 -8.57 12.68 -19.46
N LYS A 70 -9.36 12.28 -18.46
CA LYS A 70 -10.57 12.99 -18.04
C LYS A 70 -10.25 14.36 -17.43
N LEU A 71 -9.03 14.57 -16.93
CA LEU A 71 -8.56 15.88 -16.45
C LEU A 71 -8.48 16.90 -17.62
N PRO A 72 -7.80 16.64 -18.75
CA PRO A 72 -7.92 17.47 -19.97
C PRO A 72 -9.35 17.68 -20.46
N VAL A 73 -10.19 16.65 -20.40
CA VAL A 73 -11.62 16.78 -20.80
C VAL A 73 -12.36 17.76 -19.90
N MET A 74 -12.13 17.71 -18.58
CA MET A 74 -12.71 18.66 -17.62
C MET A 74 -12.25 20.10 -17.92
N VAL A 75 -10.97 20.29 -18.22
CA VAL A 75 -10.44 21.61 -18.58
C VAL A 75 -11.13 22.15 -19.85
N ALA A 76 -11.29 21.31 -20.87
CA ALA A 76 -12.00 21.72 -22.09
C ALA A 76 -13.47 22.05 -21.84
N TYR A 77 -14.13 21.30 -20.95
CA TYR A 77 -15.49 21.61 -20.51
C TYR A 77 -15.60 23.00 -19.88
N TYR A 78 -14.77 23.31 -18.87
CA TYR A 78 -14.81 24.61 -18.22
C TYR A 78 -14.42 25.76 -19.16
N HIS A 79 -13.51 25.52 -20.12
CA HIS A 79 -13.20 26.47 -21.17
C HIS A 79 -14.43 26.78 -22.04
N MET A 80 -15.17 25.76 -22.48
CA MET A 80 -16.38 25.93 -23.28
C MET A 80 -17.53 26.59 -22.50
N VAL A 81 -17.63 26.32 -21.19
CA VAL A 81 -18.58 27.01 -20.31
C VAL A 81 -18.23 28.51 -20.21
N HIS A 82 -16.97 28.85 -20.02
CA HIS A 82 -16.49 30.23 -19.98
C HIS A 82 -16.77 30.98 -21.30
N GLU A 83 -16.63 30.31 -22.43
CA GLU A 83 -16.97 30.85 -23.74
C GLU A 83 -18.49 30.92 -24.02
N GLY A 84 -19.34 30.47 -23.09
CA GLY A 84 -20.81 30.41 -23.28
C GLY A 84 -21.29 29.37 -24.28
N LYS A 85 -20.44 28.41 -24.66
CA LYS A 85 -20.78 27.33 -25.59
C LYS A 85 -21.48 26.16 -24.91
N LEU A 86 -21.29 25.98 -23.62
CA LEU A 86 -21.93 24.96 -22.80
C LEU A 86 -22.61 25.60 -21.59
N ASP A 87 -23.81 25.11 -21.24
CA ASP A 87 -24.50 25.49 -20.01
C ASP A 87 -24.36 24.35 -18.98
N PRO A 88 -23.71 24.58 -17.82
CA PRO A 88 -23.59 23.62 -16.73
C PRO A 88 -24.91 23.05 -16.22
N LYS A 89 -25.99 23.83 -16.33
CA LYS A 89 -27.35 23.48 -15.88
C LYS A 89 -28.14 22.72 -16.94
N SER A 90 -27.64 22.62 -18.16
CA SER A 90 -28.30 21.82 -19.20
C SER A 90 -28.37 20.36 -18.76
N THR A 91 -29.47 19.69 -19.06
CA THR A 91 -29.72 18.32 -18.63
C THR A 91 -29.41 17.31 -19.72
N VAL A 92 -29.01 16.12 -19.30
CA VAL A 92 -28.83 14.94 -20.15
C VAL A 92 -29.69 13.82 -19.59
N THR A 93 -30.52 13.24 -20.45
CA THR A 93 -31.33 12.07 -20.10
C THR A 93 -30.65 10.81 -20.58
N LEU A 94 -30.44 9.86 -19.67
CA LEU A 94 -29.75 8.60 -19.94
C LEU A 94 -30.56 7.67 -20.83
N THR A 95 -29.93 7.12 -21.83
CA THR A 95 -30.46 6.04 -22.65
C THR A 95 -29.63 4.78 -22.51
N ALA A 96 -30.13 3.64 -22.94
CA ALA A 96 -29.35 2.40 -22.94
C ALA A 96 -28.05 2.49 -23.79
N ALA A 97 -28.07 3.29 -24.86
CA ALA A 97 -26.92 3.48 -25.74
C ALA A 97 -25.78 4.27 -25.10
N ASP A 98 -26.07 5.14 -24.12
CA ASP A 98 -25.11 5.98 -23.44
C ASP A 98 -24.28 5.18 -22.42
N LYS A 99 -24.83 4.11 -21.87
CA LYS A 99 -24.24 3.35 -20.75
C LYS A 99 -22.96 2.65 -21.17
N LYS A 100 -21.89 2.89 -20.40
CA LYS A 100 -20.56 2.32 -20.58
C LYS A 100 -20.09 1.67 -19.29
N THR A 101 -19.58 0.46 -19.41
CA THR A 101 -19.07 -0.35 -18.29
C THR A 101 -17.70 0.13 -17.78
N GLY A 102 -17.20 -0.56 -16.78
CA GLY A 102 -15.84 -0.49 -16.26
C GLY A 102 -15.70 0.42 -15.06
N SER A 103 -16.18 1.67 -15.10
CA SER A 103 -16.01 2.61 -13.98
C SER A 103 -17.18 3.59 -13.92
N GLY A 104 -17.63 3.90 -12.70
CA GLY A 104 -18.73 4.82 -12.42
C GLY A 104 -20.03 4.14 -12.02
N VAL A 105 -21.09 4.92 -11.92
CA VAL A 105 -22.41 4.49 -11.42
C VAL A 105 -23.55 4.70 -12.41
N LEU A 106 -23.38 5.56 -13.42
CA LEU A 106 -24.45 5.91 -14.35
C LEU A 106 -24.94 4.73 -15.19
N GLU A 107 -24.08 3.75 -15.46
CA GLU A 107 -24.51 2.52 -16.17
C GLU A 107 -25.61 1.74 -15.43
N ARG A 108 -25.68 1.90 -14.10
CA ARG A 108 -26.61 1.18 -13.22
C ARG A 108 -27.94 1.89 -13.00
N LEU A 109 -28.05 3.18 -13.39
CA LEU A 109 -29.29 3.93 -13.28
C LEU A 109 -30.27 3.49 -14.37
N ASP A 110 -31.57 3.70 -14.12
CA ASP A 110 -32.62 3.40 -15.12
C ASP A 110 -32.50 4.32 -16.35
N ASN A 111 -32.99 3.83 -17.49
CA ASN A 111 -33.17 4.67 -18.67
C ASN A 111 -34.24 5.74 -18.37
N GLY A 112 -33.96 6.97 -18.81
CA GLY A 112 -34.81 8.13 -18.48
C GLY A 112 -34.33 8.93 -17.26
N ALA A 113 -33.37 8.43 -16.48
CA ALA A 113 -32.72 9.23 -15.44
C ALA A 113 -32.07 10.47 -16.05
N THR A 114 -32.22 11.62 -15.39
CA THR A 114 -31.75 12.91 -15.90
C THR A 114 -30.80 13.54 -14.91
N ILE A 115 -29.65 13.98 -15.39
CA ILE A 115 -28.60 14.69 -14.61
C ILE A 115 -28.23 15.99 -15.30
N THR A 116 -27.65 16.94 -14.58
CA THR A 116 -27.07 18.15 -15.20
C THR A 116 -25.71 17.81 -15.85
N LEU A 117 -25.27 18.65 -16.77
CA LEU A 117 -23.95 18.50 -17.38
C LEU A 117 -22.83 18.71 -16.35
N GLN A 118 -23.04 19.58 -15.34
CA GLN A 118 -22.13 19.73 -14.21
C GLN A 118 -22.04 18.45 -13.35
N ASP A 119 -23.17 17.78 -13.10
CA ASP A 119 -23.18 16.50 -12.38
C ASP A 119 -22.41 15.43 -13.15
N ALA A 120 -22.55 15.40 -14.49
CA ALA A 120 -21.76 14.50 -15.33
C ALA A 120 -20.25 14.78 -15.19
N VAL A 121 -19.80 16.04 -15.14
CA VAL A 121 -18.40 16.39 -14.92
C VAL A 121 -17.93 15.98 -13.52
N ASN A 122 -18.76 16.18 -12.49
CA ASN A 122 -18.46 15.74 -11.13
C ASN A 122 -18.24 14.22 -11.09
N LEU A 123 -19.17 13.42 -11.65
CA LEU A 123 -19.04 11.96 -11.69
C LEU A 123 -17.87 11.48 -12.56
N MET A 124 -17.60 12.15 -13.69
CA MET A 124 -16.46 11.87 -14.55
C MET A 124 -15.14 11.94 -13.79
N ILE A 125 -14.99 12.90 -12.90
CA ILE A 125 -13.75 13.09 -12.13
C ILE A 125 -13.77 12.28 -10.85
N THR A 126 -14.80 12.40 -10.01
CA THR A 126 -14.81 11.84 -8.66
C THR A 126 -14.87 10.31 -8.66
N LEU A 127 -15.73 9.72 -9.47
CA LEU A 127 -15.92 8.26 -9.62
C LEU A 127 -15.31 7.72 -10.92
N SER A 128 -14.63 8.56 -11.67
CA SER A 128 -14.08 8.17 -12.97
C SER A 128 -15.15 7.59 -13.93
N ASP A 129 -16.40 8.06 -13.87
CA ASP A 129 -17.54 7.50 -14.60
C ASP A 129 -17.35 7.59 -16.13
N ASN A 130 -17.39 6.43 -16.80
CA ASN A 130 -17.17 6.33 -18.24
C ASN A 130 -18.38 6.81 -19.05
N THR A 131 -19.59 6.56 -18.57
CA THR A 131 -20.83 7.07 -19.16
C THR A 131 -20.84 8.59 -19.08
N ALA A 132 -20.60 9.16 -17.90
CA ALA A 132 -20.51 10.60 -17.69
C ALA A 132 -19.48 11.26 -18.62
N THR A 133 -18.32 10.63 -18.80
CA THR A 133 -17.27 11.14 -19.69
C THR A 133 -17.77 11.28 -21.13
N ASN A 134 -18.41 10.23 -21.64
CA ASN A 134 -18.94 10.27 -23.01
C ASN A 134 -20.08 11.28 -23.16
N LEU A 135 -20.96 11.42 -22.16
CA LEU A 135 -22.02 12.43 -22.15
C LEU A 135 -21.46 13.86 -22.22
N VAL A 136 -20.40 14.15 -21.48
CA VAL A 136 -19.69 15.44 -21.54
C VAL A 136 -19.07 15.65 -22.92
N LEU A 137 -18.35 14.66 -23.47
CA LEU A 137 -17.75 14.73 -24.80
C LEU A 137 -18.81 14.92 -25.90
N ASP A 138 -19.98 14.29 -25.78
CA ASP A 138 -21.06 14.39 -26.77
C ASP A 138 -21.65 15.80 -26.86
N ARG A 139 -21.48 16.62 -25.82
CA ARG A 139 -21.89 18.04 -25.83
C ARG A 139 -20.82 18.97 -26.41
N MET A 140 -19.58 18.50 -26.60
CA MET A 140 -18.47 19.29 -27.11
C MET A 140 -18.42 19.39 -28.63
N GLY A 141 -19.17 18.54 -29.36
CA GLY A 141 -19.16 18.58 -30.81
C GLY A 141 -20.15 17.59 -31.44
N SER A 142 -20.54 17.85 -32.68
CA SER A 142 -21.52 17.04 -33.43
C SER A 142 -20.93 15.72 -33.95
N THR A 143 -19.63 15.73 -34.28
CA THR A 143 -18.93 14.55 -34.79
C THR A 143 -17.87 14.07 -33.81
N HIS A 144 -17.44 12.82 -33.96
CA HIS A 144 -16.34 12.26 -33.17
C HIS A 144 -15.06 13.11 -33.29
N THR A 145 -14.71 13.51 -34.49
CA THR A 145 -13.52 14.35 -34.75
C THR A 145 -13.61 15.71 -34.04
N GLU A 146 -14.74 16.38 -34.11
CA GLU A 146 -14.95 17.67 -33.42
C GLU A 146 -14.80 17.54 -31.92
N ARG A 147 -15.38 16.50 -31.31
CA ARG A 147 -15.29 16.24 -29.86
C ARG A 147 -13.85 16.12 -29.40
N LEU A 148 -13.03 15.31 -30.11
CA LEU A 148 -11.63 15.14 -29.79
C LEU A 148 -10.85 16.45 -30.03
N ALA A 149 -11.16 17.17 -31.12
CA ALA A 149 -10.51 18.42 -31.47
C ALA A 149 -10.69 19.50 -30.38
N GLN A 150 -11.90 19.62 -29.78
CA GLN A 150 -12.13 20.58 -28.68
C GLN A 150 -11.15 20.38 -27.52
N VAL A 151 -10.87 19.13 -27.16
CA VAL A 151 -9.89 18.82 -26.11
C VAL A 151 -8.47 19.03 -26.60
N ASN A 152 -8.11 18.42 -27.75
CA ASN A 152 -6.75 18.37 -28.23
C ASN A 152 -6.18 19.73 -28.66
N ASP A 153 -7.00 20.55 -29.34
CA ASP A 153 -6.60 21.89 -29.77
C ASP A 153 -6.40 22.82 -28.57
N LEU A 154 -7.22 22.65 -27.51
CA LEU A 154 -7.01 23.39 -26.28
C LEU A 154 -5.69 22.98 -25.61
N MET A 155 -5.38 21.67 -25.51
CA MET A 155 -4.12 21.21 -24.92
C MET A 155 -2.91 21.78 -25.69
N VAL A 156 -2.95 21.79 -27.00
CA VAL A 156 -1.89 22.41 -27.83
C VAL A 156 -1.77 23.91 -27.57
N ARG A 157 -2.90 24.63 -27.48
CA ARG A 157 -2.92 26.10 -27.22
C ARG A 157 -2.29 26.48 -25.89
N ILE A 158 -2.48 25.63 -24.86
CA ILE A 158 -1.91 25.86 -23.51
C ILE A 158 -0.51 25.25 -23.35
N GLY A 159 0.09 24.73 -24.44
CA GLY A 159 1.47 24.26 -24.50
C GLY A 159 1.69 22.80 -24.18
N LEU A 160 0.64 22.01 -23.98
CA LEU A 160 0.72 20.56 -23.66
C LEU A 160 0.80 19.75 -24.96
N LYS A 161 1.97 19.70 -25.56
CA LYS A 161 2.18 19.13 -26.91
C LYS A 161 2.07 17.60 -26.98
N ASN A 162 2.24 16.94 -25.84
CA ASN A 162 2.24 15.47 -25.75
C ASN A 162 0.92 14.91 -25.19
N THR A 163 -0.01 15.79 -24.79
CA THR A 163 -1.29 15.38 -24.22
C THR A 163 -2.37 15.35 -25.28
N ARG A 164 -2.95 14.17 -25.52
CA ARG A 164 -4.00 13.98 -26.53
C ARG A 164 -5.05 12.96 -26.11
N LEU A 165 -6.33 13.32 -26.26
CA LEU A 165 -7.46 12.41 -26.25
C LEU A 165 -7.51 11.70 -27.62
N LEU A 166 -7.41 10.37 -27.63
CA LEU A 166 -7.32 9.57 -28.86
C LEU A 166 -8.65 8.88 -29.21
N ASN A 167 -9.53 8.66 -28.22
CA ASN A 167 -10.82 8.03 -28.47
C ASN A 167 -11.83 8.36 -27.35
N ARG A 168 -13.11 8.08 -27.62
CA ARG A 168 -14.17 7.99 -26.58
C ARG A 168 -14.00 6.71 -25.77
N LEU A 169 -14.56 6.70 -24.55
CA LEU A 169 -14.47 5.56 -23.65
C LEU A 169 -15.39 4.42 -24.11
N TYR A 170 -14.88 3.20 -24.12
CA TYR A 170 -15.62 2.00 -24.54
C TYR A 170 -16.43 2.15 -25.84
N SER A 171 -15.88 2.90 -26.80
CA SER A 171 -16.50 3.15 -28.10
C SER A 171 -15.65 2.48 -29.20
N TRP A 172 -15.94 1.22 -29.45
CA TRP A 172 -15.20 0.39 -30.40
C TRP A 172 -15.37 0.82 -31.85
N ASP A 173 -16.51 1.39 -32.18
CA ASP A 173 -16.88 1.94 -33.48
C ASP A 173 -16.05 3.17 -33.89
N THR A 174 -15.57 3.93 -32.88
CA THR A 174 -14.74 5.11 -33.10
C THR A 174 -13.26 4.88 -32.84
N LYS A 175 -12.87 3.66 -32.39
CA LYS A 175 -11.48 3.32 -32.04
C LYS A 175 -10.57 3.42 -33.24
N GLN A 176 -9.63 4.37 -33.21
CA GLN A 176 -8.61 4.50 -34.22
C GLN A 176 -7.59 3.37 -34.10
N ARG A 177 -7.39 2.63 -35.20
CA ARG A 177 -6.38 1.56 -35.30
C ARG A 177 -5.02 2.09 -35.81
N THR A 178 -4.66 3.31 -35.41
CA THR A 178 -3.34 3.87 -35.65
C THR A 178 -2.33 3.25 -34.68
N PRO A 179 -1.02 3.25 -34.98
CA PRO A 179 -0.01 2.80 -34.04
C PRO A 179 -0.11 3.51 -32.67
N GLU A 180 -0.44 4.80 -32.67
CA GLU A 180 -0.66 5.59 -31.46
C GLU A 180 -1.89 5.12 -30.67
N GLY A 181 -3.03 4.92 -31.33
CA GLY A 181 -4.26 4.44 -30.69
C GLY A 181 -4.13 2.99 -30.17
N ILE A 182 -3.32 2.16 -30.81
CA ILE A 182 -3.00 0.80 -30.34
C ILE A 182 -2.12 0.88 -29.08
N ARG A 183 -1.07 1.72 -29.09
CA ARG A 183 -0.09 1.83 -28.00
C ARG A 183 -0.66 2.51 -26.75
N TYR A 184 -1.43 3.58 -26.92
CA TYR A 184 -1.87 4.44 -25.82
C TYR A 184 -3.37 4.36 -25.48
N GLY A 185 -4.14 3.64 -26.24
CA GLY A 185 -5.57 3.42 -25.99
C GLY A 185 -6.41 4.69 -26.13
N ILE A 186 -7.00 5.16 -25.04
CA ILE A 186 -7.93 6.31 -25.06
C ILE A 186 -7.23 7.66 -25.00
N GLY A 187 -5.97 7.69 -24.55
CA GLY A 187 -5.24 8.95 -24.40
C GLY A 187 -3.76 8.75 -24.10
N VAL A 188 -2.98 9.76 -24.43
CA VAL A 188 -1.52 9.84 -24.21
C VAL A 188 -1.18 11.15 -23.54
N SER A 189 -0.20 11.12 -22.63
CA SER A 189 0.37 12.31 -21.98
C SER A 189 1.79 12.04 -21.48
N THR A 190 2.39 13.04 -20.84
CA THR A 190 3.65 12.94 -20.12
C THR A 190 3.45 13.40 -18.67
N PRO A 191 4.28 12.95 -17.71
CA PRO A 191 4.29 13.49 -16.36
C PRO A 191 4.42 15.02 -16.31
N GLU A 192 5.31 15.56 -17.17
CA GLU A 192 5.55 17.00 -17.26
C GLU A 192 4.31 17.79 -17.71
N ASP A 193 3.62 17.33 -18.78
CA ASP A 193 2.40 17.98 -19.27
C ASP A 193 1.31 18.03 -18.17
N MET A 194 1.16 16.97 -17.36
CA MET A 194 0.17 16.94 -16.28
C MET A 194 0.52 17.89 -15.13
N VAL A 195 1.81 18.06 -14.82
CA VAL A 195 2.27 19.02 -13.82
C VAL A 195 2.05 20.46 -14.32
N ILE A 196 2.35 20.73 -15.60
CA ILE A 196 2.09 22.04 -16.21
C ILE A 196 0.59 22.36 -16.15
N LEU A 197 -0.28 21.39 -16.48
CA LEU A 197 -1.73 21.58 -16.41
C LEU A 197 -2.22 21.85 -14.98
N SER A 198 -1.75 21.06 -14.03
CA SER A 198 -2.10 21.21 -12.62
C SER A 198 -1.62 22.54 -12.04
N GLU A 199 -0.40 22.97 -12.38
CA GLU A 199 0.12 24.29 -12.00
C GLU A 199 -0.71 25.43 -12.59
N ALA A 200 -1.13 25.33 -13.87
CA ALA A 200 -1.95 26.35 -14.53
C ALA A 200 -3.34 26.48 -13.85
N ILE A 201 -3.94 25.36 -13.42
CA ILE A 201 -5.16 25.36 -12.62
C ILE A 201 -4.92 26.00 -11.27
N TYR A 202 -3.85 25.65 -10.55
CA TYR A 202 -3.48 26.22 -9.25
C TYR A 202 -3.29 27.73 -9.30
N LYS A 203 -2.58 28.22 -10.32
CA LYS A 203 -2.32 29.66 -10.52
C LYS A 203 -3.55 30.45 -10.96
N LYS A 204 -4.68 29.78 -11.21
CA LYS A 204 -5.92 30.40 -11.68
C LYS A 204 -5.76 31.19 -13.00
N ALA A 205 -4.78 30.78 -13.82
CA ALA A 205 -4.38 31.50 -15.04
C ALA A 205 -4.81 30.78 -16.33
N LEU A 206 -5.46 29.60 -16.20
CA LEU A 206 -5.78 28.76 -17.35
C LEU A 206 -7.00 29.25 -18.14
N ILE A 207 -8.07 29.65 -17.43
CA ILE A 207 -9.33 30.16 -17.99
C ILE A 207 -9.68 31.45 -17.25
N ASP A 208 -10.17 31.32 -16.02
CA ASP A 208 -10.47 32.38 -15.08
C ASP A 208 -10.37 31.81 -13.64
N PRO A 209 -10.32 32.69 -12.60
CA PRO A 209 -10.20 32.23 -11.22
C PRO A 209 -11.36 31.35 -10.74
N ALA A 210 -12.59 31.64 -11.16
CA ALA A 210 -13.77 30.88 -10.71
C ALA A 210 -13.80 29.49 -11.31
N SER A 211 -13.48 29.35 -12.61
CA SER A 211 -13.35 28.05 -13.29
C SER A 211 -12.23 27.21 -12.66
N SER A 212 -11.10 27.83 -12.33
CA SER A 212 -9.98 27.12 -11.68
C SER A 212 -10.36 26.62 -10.29
N GLU A 213 -11.07 27.42 -9.50
CA GLU A 213 -11.55 27.02 -8.18
C GLU A 213 -12.58 25.90 -8.25
N ALA A 214 -13.50 25.97 -9.23
CA ALA A 214 -14.45 24.90 -9.49
C ALA A 214 -13.75 23.59 -9.86
N MET A 215 -12.76 23.63 -10.75
CA MET A 215 -11.94 22.45 -11.11
C MET A 215 -11.22 21.84 -9.90
N ILE A 216 -10.57 22.68 -9.06
CA ILE A 216 -9.90 22.21 -7.84
C ILE A 216 -10.90 21.54 -6.89
N ASN A 217 -12.09 22.11 -6.72
CA ASN A 217 -13.12 21.53 -5.85
C ASN A 217 -13.63 20.17 -6.37
N VAL A 218 -13.82 20.04 -7.68
CA VAL A 218 -14.20 18.76 -8.29
C VAL A 218 -13.07 17.72 -8.10
N LEU A 219 -11.82 18.10 -8.31
CA LEU A 219 -10.65 17.20 -8.13
C LEU A 219 -10.46 16.76 -6.67
N LYS A 220 -10.77 17.61 -5.68
CA LYS A 220 -10.76 17.24 -4.25
C LYS A 220 -11.80 16.18 -3.90
N GLY A 221 -12.80 16.00 -4.72
CA GLY A 221 -13.81 14.97 -4.57
C GLY A 221 -13.42 13.61 -5.15
N GLN A 222 -12.18 13.42 -5.61
CA GLN A 222 -11.70 12.11 -6.09
C GLN A 222 -11.88 11.05 -5.01
N PHE A 223 -12.50 9.93 -5.39
CA PHE A 223 -12.80 8.82 -4.47
C PHE A 223 -11.65 7.81 -4.34
N TYR A 224 -10.79 7.70 -5.34
CA TYR A 224 -9.72 6.72 -5.39
C TYR A 224 -8.40 7.33 -4.88
N ASP A 225 -8.19 7.26 -3.56
CA ASP A 225 -7.06 7.88 -2.85
C ASP A 225 -5.84 6.94 -2.69
N ASP A 226 -5.80 5.85 -3.45
CA ASP A 226 -4.86 4.75 -3.25
C ASP A 226 -3.43 5.02 -3.76
N MET A 227 -3.20 6.08 -4.54
CA MET A 227 -1.90 6.43 -5.12
C MET A 227 -1.28 7.68 -4.49
N ILE A 228 -1.43 8.88 -5.09
CA ILE A 228 -0.79 10.11 -4.57
C ILE A 228 -1.13 10.35 -3.10
N PRO A 229 -2.39 10.30 -2.63
CA PRO A 229 -2.72 10.62 -1.24
C PRO A 229 -2.25 9.59 -0.22
N ARG A 230 -2.19 8.32 -0.59
CA ARG A 230 -2.15 7.14 0.30
C ARG A 230 -1.14 7.22 1.43
N LEU A 231 0.09 7.62 1.15
CA LEU A 231 1.19 7.66 2.13
C LEU A 231 1.58 9.08 2.54
N LEU A 232 0.84 10.11 2.09
CA LEU A 232 1.12 11.47 2.48
C LEU A 232 0.69 11.73 3.93
N PRO A 233 1.46 12.52 4.71
CA PRO A 233 1.25 12.68 6.14
C PRO A 233 0.16 13.72 6.46
N ALA A 234 -1.08 13.43 6.09
CA ALA A 234 -2.23 14.32 6.28
C ALA A 234 -2.42 14.73 7.74
N SER A 235 -2.23 13.78 8.68
CA SER A 235 -2.37 14.02 10.12
C SER A 235 -1.31 14.95 10.72
N GLU A 236 -0.20 15.14 10.02
CA GLU A 236 0.87 16.05 10.44
C GLU A 236 0.66 17.49 9.95
N CYS A 237 -0.37 17.75 9.14
CA CYS A 237 -0.66 19.04 8.54
C CYS A 237 -1.87 19.69 9.22
N LYS A 238 -1.82 21.04 9.41
CA LYS A 238 -2.97 21.82 9.91
C LYS A 238 -4.06 21.92 8.85
N THR A 239 -3.66 22.02 7.60
CA THR A 239 -4.55 21.96 6.44
C THR A 239 -3.96 20.98 5.45
N PHE A 240 -4.81 20.09 4.90
CA PHE A 240 -4.38 19.11 3.92
C PHE A 240 -5.52 18.80 2.95
N ALA A 241 -5.24 18.81 1.66
CA ALA A 241 -6.15 18.34 0.63
C ALA A 241 -5.35 17.88 -0.60
N VAL A 242 -5.84 16.83 -1.26
CA VAL A 242 -5.34 16.40 -2.55
C VAL A 242 -6.44 16.61 -3.59
N ALA A 243 -6.13 17.33 -4.64
CA ALA A 243 -7.01 17.60 -5.77
C ALA A 243 -6.42 16.91 -7.00
N HIS A 244 -6.90 15.70 -7.33
CA HIS A 244 -6.22 14.85 -8.30
C HIS A 244 -7.19 14.04 -9.17
N LYS A 245 -6.64 13.39 -10.20
CA LYS A 245 -7.36 12.42 -11.03
C LYS A 245 -6.50 11.20 -11.26
N SER A 246 -7.05 10.04 -10.91
CA SER A 246 -6.43 8.73 -11.10
C SER A 246 -6.85 8.06 -12.41
N GLY A 247 -6.07 7.09 -12.87
CA GLY A 247 -6.38 6.27 -14.02
C GLY A 247 -5.81 4.85 -13.91
N PHE A 248 -6.66 3.85 -14.19
CA PHE A 248 -6.32 2.43 -14.07
C PHE A 248 -6.76 1.68 -15.32
N VAL A 249 -5.87 0.94 -15.92
CA VAL A 249 -6.17 -0.17 -16.85
C VAL A 249 -5.04 -1.18 -16.73
N ASN A 250 -5.35 -2.46 -16.64
CA ASN A 250 -4.39 -3.58 -16.59
C ASN A 250 -2.96 -3.20 -16.15
N GLU A 251 -2.08 -2.96 -17.15
CA GLU A 251 -0.66 -2.65 -16.97
C GLU A 251 -0.36 -1.18 -16.65
N THR A 252 -1.37 -0.29 -16.70
CA THR A 252 -1.18 1.16 -16.55
C THR A 252 -1.83 1.67 -15.28
N LYS A 253 -1.08 2.41 -14.47
CA LYS A 253 -1.55 3.16 -13.30
C LYS A 253 -1.05 4.60 -13.44
N THR A 254 -1.96 5.56 -13.34
CA THR A 254 -1.62 6.99 -13.48
C THR A 254 -2.34 7.81 -12.45
N ASP A 255 -1.70 8.85 -11.94
CA ASP A 255 -2.32 9.82 -11.06
C ASP A 255 -1.65 11.18 -11.20
N ALA A 256 -2.43 12.27 -11.26
CA ALA A 256 -1.87 13.60 -11.33
C ALA A 256 -2.82 14.65 -10.74
N GLY A 257 -2.21 15.70 -10.16
CA GLY A 257 -2.95 16.80 -9.58
C GLY A 257 -2.12 17.66 -8.62
N LEU A 258 -2.80 18.16 -7.60
CA LEU A 258 -2.28 19.11 -6.61
C LEU A 258 -2.34 18.49 -5.21
N VAL A 259 -1.27 18.64 -4.46
CA VAL A 259 -1.25 18.44 -3.01
C VAL A 259 -1.17 19.83 -2.38
N LEU A 260 -2.13 20.16 -1.54
CA LEU A 260 -2.30 21.49 -0.93
C LEU A 260 -2.28 21.36 0.58
N SER A 261 -1.33 22.00 1.26
CA SER A 261 -1.22 21.92 2.71
C SER A 261 -0.55 23.17 3.31
N ASP A 262 -0.54 23.30 4.63
CA ASP A 262 0.24 24.34 5.31
C ASP A 262 1.76 24.14 5.18
N LYS A 263 2.23 22.92 4.93
CA LYS A 263 3.66 22.60 4.76
C LYS A 263 4.15 22.74 3.31
N LEU A 264 3.37 22.29 2.33
CA LEU A 264 3.76 22.21 0.93
C LEU A 264 2.55 22.35 0.00
N ASP A 265 2.68 23.20 -1.04
CA ASP A 265 1.81 23.12 -2.21
C ASP A 265 2.62 22.51 -3.36
N MET A 266 2.15 21.44 -3.92
CA MET A 266 2.86 20.65 -4.93
C MET A 266 1.94 20.27 -6.08
N ALA A 267 2.42 20.41 -7.32
CA ALA A 267 1.85 19.74 -8.48
C ALA A 267 2.66 18.46 -8.75
N ILE A 268 1.99 17.35 -9.00
CA ILE A 268 2.64 16.06 -9.22
C ILE A 268 1.90 15.26 -10.30
N GLY A 269 2.65 14.54 -11.14
CA GLY A 269 2.13 13.59 -12.12
C GLY A 269 2.96 12.32 -12.11
N ILE A 270 2.32 11.17 -11.87
CA ILE A 270 2.93 9.84 -11.79
C ILE A 270 2.29 8.95 -12.85
N PHE A 271 3.12 8.32 -13.66
CA PHE A 271 2.72 7.40 -14.71
C PHE A 271 3.50 6.11 -14.58
N ILE A 272 2.80 4.99 -14.55
CA ILE A 272 3.37 3.65 -14.51
C ILE A 272 2.72 2.86 -15.64
N ASP A 273 3.54 2.27 -16.49
CA ASP A 273 3.13 1.43 -17.61
C ASP A 273 3.86 0.10 -17.57
N LYS A 274 3.38 -0.90 -18.32
CA LYS A 274 3.97 -2.25 -18.33
C LYS A 274 4.10 -2.88 -16.95
N GLN A 275 3.14 -2.57 -16.08
CA GLN A 275 3.10 -3.11 -14.75
C GLN A 275 2.82 -4.63 -14.80
N PRO A 276 3.67 -5.49 -14.19
CA PRO A 276 3.49 -6.93 -14.22
C PRO A 276 2.29 -7.41 -13.37
N ASP A 277 1.91 -6.65 -12.34
CA ASP A 277 0.74 -6.93 -11.52
C ASP A 277 -0.52 -6.32 -12.16
N HIS A 278 -1.38 -7.17 -12.70
CA HIS A 278 -2.64 -6.78 -13.34
C HIS A 278 -3.83 -6.78 -12.36
N GLY A 279 -3.61 -7.00 -11.07
CA GLY A 279 -4.65 -6.99 -10.05
C GLY A 279 -5.34 -5.62 -9.92
N GLU A 280 -6.58 -5.63 -9.44
CA GLU A 280 -7.40 -4.41 -9.26
C GLU A 280 -7.42 -3.90 -7.80
N GLY A 281 -6.82 -4.63 -6.87
CA GLY A 281 -6.83 -4.28 -5.45
C GLY A 281 -5.92 -3.12 -5.08
N ILE A 282 -6.21 -2.49 -3.94
CA ILE A 282 -5.43 -1.37 -3.37
C ILE A 282 -3.94 -1.70 -3.12
N ASN A 283 -3.60 -2.99 -3.03
CA ASN A 283 -2.23 -3.48 -2.87
C ASN A 283 -1.58 -3.89 -4.21
N ASN A 284 -2.16 -3.50 -5.34
CA ASN A 284 -1.49 -3.64 -6.64
C ASN A 284 -0.12 -2.96 -6.61
N THR A 285 0.92 -3.64 -7.12
CA THR A 285 2.30 -3.14 -7.01
C THR A 285 2.53 -1.81 -7.71
N GLY A 286 1.80 -1.50 -8.79
CA GLY A 286 1.86 -0.18 -9.43
C GLY A 286 1.19 0.92 -8.60
N ILE A 287 0.10 0.60 -7.90
CA ILE A 287 -0.54 1.53 -6.96
C ILE A 287 0.41 1.84 -5.79
N LEU A 288 1.04 0.82 -5.21
CA LEU A 288 2.04 0.98 -4.16
C LEU A 288 3.25 1.78 -4.63
N LEU A 289 3.76 1.51 -5.82
CA LEU A 289 4.85 2.28 -6.43
C LEU A 289 4.50 3.77 -6.49
N ALA A 290 3.30 4.12 -6.98
CA ALA A 290 2.86 5.51 -7.05
C ALA A 290 2.79 6.18 -5.65
N ALA A 291 2.29 5.46 -4.65
CA ALA A 291 2.19 5.95 -3.29
C ALA A 291 3.58 6.23 -2.67
N HIS A 292 4.52 5.30 -2.81
CA HIS A 292 5.91 5.48 -2.33
C HIS A 292 6.64 6.61 -3.04
N VAL A 293 6.47 6.73 -4.36
CA VAL A 293 7.04 7.84 -5.14
C VAL A 293 6.49 9.19 -4.67
N SER A 294 5.17 9.28 -4.47
CA SER A 294 4.52 10.49 -3.94
C SER A 294 5.10 10.88 -2.58
N ARG A 295 5.24 9.92 -1.65
CA ARG A 295 5.79 10.16 -0.31
C ARG A 295 7.25 10.59 -0.36
N ALA A 296 8.10 9.94 -1.15
CA ALA A 296 9.51 10.30 -1.29
C ALA A 296 9.68 11.76 -1.79
N ILE A 297 8.88 12.16 -2.77
CA ILE A 297 8.88 13.52 -3.31
C ILE A 297 8.39 14.54 -2.26
N TRP A 298 7.33 14.21 -1.50
CA TRP A 298 6.87 15.04 -0.39
C TRP A 298 8.00 15.30 0.61
N ASN A 299 8.68 14.24 1.04
CA ASN A 299 9.77 14.33 2.01
C ASN A 299 10.92 15.17 1.48
N TYR A 300 11.26 14.98 0.21
CA TYR A 300 12.28 15.78 -0.46
C TYR A 300 11.95 17.28 -0.40
N PHE A 301 10.75 17.68 -0.80
CA PHE A 301 10.37 19.10 -0.83
C PHE A 301 10.14 19.72 0.55
N THR A 302 9.77 18.95 1.55
CA THR A 302 9.55 19.44 2.92
C THR A 302 10.79 19.37 3.79
N GLY A 303 11.85 18.71 3.35
CA GLY A 303 13.01 18.40 4.17
C GLY A 303 12.69 17.48 5.34
N SER A 304 11.54 16.77 5.27
CA SER A 304 11.12 15.85 6.31
C SER A 304 12.02 14.61 6.28
N THR A 305 12.67 14.31 7.39
CA THR A 305 13.59 13.16 7.52
C THR A 305 12.88 11.84 7.84
N GLY A 306 11.56 11.88 8.01
CA GLY A 306 10.75 10.73 8.44
C GLY A 306 10.47 9.67 7.37
N TYR A 307 10.97 9.84 6.13
CA TYR A 307 10.91 8.86 5.03
C TYR A 307 12.02 9.22 4.04
N GLY A 308 13.25 9.32 4.53
CA GLY A 308 14.34 9.88 3.74
C GLY A 308 14.95 8.89 2.74
N PRO A 309 15.23 9.35 1.48
CA PRO A 309 16.11 8.64 0.58
C PRO A 309 17.56 8.80 1.07
N GLY A 310 18.15 7.76 1.56
CA GLY A 310 19.57 7.78 1.77
C GLY A 310 20.10 7.26 3.11
N ARG A 311 19.25 6.79 3.96
CA ARG A 311 19.52 5.71 4.90
C ARG A 311 18.25 4.87 4.97
N VAL A 312 18.16 3.82 4.18
CA VAL A 312 17.55 2.61 4.67
C VAL A 312 18.51 2.15 5.79
N ASN A 313 18.45 2.84 6.96
CA ASN A 313 18.54 2.08 8.17
C ASN A 313 17.38 1.11 8.02
N ALA A 314 17.66 -0.16 7.97
CA ALA A 314 16.68 -1.25 7.94
C ALA A 314 15.71 -1.23 9.14
N ALA A 315 15.36 -0.07 9.64
CA ALA A 315 14.95 0.15 11.00
C ALA A 315 13.87 1.23 11.25
N ASP A 316 13.47 2.04 10.29
CA ASP A 316 12.40 3.02 10.54
C ASP A 316 11.05 2.35 10.31
N VAL A 317 10.24 2.26 11.37
CA VAL A 317 8.90 1.65 11.34
C VAL A 317 7.88 2.68 10.87
N ASP A 318 7.13 2.35 9.83
CA ASP A 318 5.98 3.14 9.40
C ASP A 318 4.76 2.78 10.27
N TRP A 319 4.44 3.67 11.21
CA TRP A 319 3.39 3.46 12.20
C TRP A 319 2.03 3.99 11.75
N ASN A 320 1.01 3.17 11.92
CA ASN A 320 -0.38 3.50 11.61
C ASN A 320 -1.29 3.15 12.80
N MET A 321 -2.28 3.99 13.08
CA MET A 321 -3.24 3.75 14.14
C MET A 321 -4.36 2.83 13.66
N MET A 322 -4.83 1.95 14.56
CA MET A 322 -6.02 1.14 14.36
C MET A 322 -6.73 0.93 15.71
N PRO A 323 -7.99 0.44 15.73
CA PRO A 323 -8.66 0.07 16.96
C PRO A 323 -7.81 -0.88 17.80
N GLY A 324 -7.78 -0.66 19.12
CA GLY A 324 -7.01 -1.48 20.05
C GLY A 324 -5.52 -1.26 20.11
N GLY A 325 -4.91 -0.50 19.15
CA GLY A 325 -3.47 -0.31 19.14
C GLY A 325 -2.93 0.43 17.92
N ARG A 326 -1.71 0.12 17.58
CA ARG A 326 -1.06 0.60 16.35
C ARG A 326 -0.34 -0.55 15.65
N TRP A 327 -0.30 -0.52 14.33
CA TRP A 327 0.55 -1.42 13.57
C TRP A 327 1.68 -0.65 12.89
N GLY A 328 2.81 -1.31 12.74
CA GLY A 328 3.97 -0.77 12.08
C GLY A 328 4.54 -1.75 11.07
N ILE A 329 5.17 -1.22 10.02
CA ILE A 329 5.84 -2.01 8.99
C ILE A 329 7.23 -1.45 8.73
N TRP A 330 8.21 -2.35 8.56
CA TRP A 330 9.56 -1.99 8.10
C TRP A 330 10.16 -3.12 7.28
N ARG A 331 11.26 -2.84 6.59
CA ARG A 331 12.05 -3.84 5.87
C ARG A 331 13.22 -4.29 6.72
N SER A 332 13.40 -5.60 6.83
CA SER A 332 14.45 -6.19 7.65
C SER A 332 15.35 -7.13 6.82
N PRO A 333 16.68 -7.08 7.01
CA PRO A 333 17.58 -8.02 6.35
C PRO A 333 17.41 -9.45 6.86
N VAL A 334 16.77 -9.65 8.02
CA VAL A 334 16.52 -10.98 8.63
C VAL A 334 15.11 -11.51 8.37
N ALA A 335 14.24 -10.73 7.69
CA ALA A 335 12.96 -11.23 7.22
C ALA A 335 13.14 -12.49 6.37
N PRO A 336 12.11 -13.37 6.26
CA PRO A 336 12.20 -14.62 5.51
C PRO A 336 12.80 -14.45 4.12
N PHE A 337 12.42 -13.39 3.40
CA PHE A 337 12.91 -13.05 2.08
C PHE A 337 13.57 -11.65 2.04
N PRO A 338 14.45 -11.40 1.04
CA PRO A 338 14.91 -12.30 -0.02
C PRO A 338 15.79 -13.45 0.48
N HIS A 339 15.75 -14.58 -0.23
CA HIS A 339 16.59 -15.73 0.02
C HIS A 339 17.20 -16.27 -1.29
N HIS A 340 18.45 -16.77 -1.24
CA HIS A 340 19.22 -17.16 -2.42
C HIS A 340 18.58 -18.31 -3.23
N GLU A 341 17.88 -19.24 -2.58
CA GLU A 341 17.19 -20.34 -3.24
C GLU A 341 15.98 -19.91 -4.07
N ARG A 342 15.51 -18.69 -3.89
CA ARG A 342 14.42 -18.08 -4.69
C ARG A 342 14.88 -16.88 -5.53
N ALA A 343 16.19 -16.68 -5.68
CA ALA A 343 16.74 -15.58 -6.49
C ALA A 343 16.27 -15.61 -7.97
N ASN A 344 15.91 -16.79 -8.47
CA ASN A 344 15.35 -16.97 -9.82
C ASN A 344 13.83 -17.26 -9.81
N GLY A 345 13.16 -17.02 -8.68
CA GLY A 345 11.76 -17.39 -8.50
C GLY A 345 11.58 -18.90 -8.23
N TYR A 346 10.35 -19.37 -8.39
CA TYR A 346 9.97 -20.77 -8.19
C TYR A 346 9.00 -21.23 -9.28
N THR A 347 9.27 -22.40 -9.86
CA THR A 347 8.33 -23.04 -10.78
C THR A 347 7.73 -24.25 -10.10
N ARG A 348 6.41 -24.22 -9.93
CA ARG A 348 5.64 -25.31 -9.35
C ARG A 348 5.59 -26.52 -10.28
N SER A 349 5.27 -27.71 -9.74
CA SER A 349 5.18 -28.97 -10.51
C SER A 349 4.14 -28.93 -11.66
N ASP A 350 3.13 -28.07 -11.57
CA ASP A 350 2.14 -27.83 -12.63
C ASP A 350 2.60 -26.86 -13.73
N GLY A 351 3.83 -26.36 -13.65
CA GLY A 351 4.42 -25.39 -14.58
C GLY A 351 4.15 -23.91 -14.24
N THR A 352 3.40 -23.62 -13.19
CA THR A 352 3.16 -22.22 -12.75
C THR A 352 4.46 -21.60 -12.26
N LEU A 353 4.89 -20.51 -12.89
CA LEU A 353 6.07 -19.73 -12.48
C LEU A 353 5.65 -18.62 -11.52
N TYR A 354 6.30 -18.56 -10.38
CA TYR A 354 6.32 -17.43 -9.44
C TYR A 354 7.67 -16.73 -9.55
N PRO A 355 7.80 -15.61 -10.27
CA PRO A 355 9.07 -14.91 -10.43
C PRO A 355 9.58 -14.37 -9.10
N TYR A 356 10.89 -14.04 -9.03
CA TYR A 356 11.51 -13.46 -7.84
C TYR A 356 10.74 -12.22 -7.34
N SER A 357 10.49 -11.25 -8.20
CA SER A 357 9.61 -10.12 -7.90
C SER A 357 8.23 -10.36 -8.51
N PRO A 358 7.14 -10.17 -7.77
CA PRO A 358 7.08 -9.64 -6.39
C PRO A 358 7.17 -10.71 -5.30
N HIS A 359 7.20 -12.01 -5.63
CA HIS A 359 6.89 -13.09 -4.70
C HIS A 359 7.96 -13.36 -3.63
N TYR A 360 9.23 -13.05 -3.91
CA TYR A 360 10.37 -13.38 -3.03
C TYR A 360 11.31 -12.18 -2.77
N ALA A 361 10.91 -10.99 -3.18
CA ALA A 361 11.69 -9.77 -3.01
C ALA A 361 11.31 -8.97 -1.75
N ASP A 362 10.16 -9.28 -1.14
CA ASP A 362 9.63 -8.52 -0.02
C ASP A 362 10.26 -8.96 1.30
N SER A 363 10.94 -8.01 1.97
CA SER A 363 11.58 -8.19 3.28
C SER A 363 10.80 -7.52 4.41
N SER A 364 9.51 -7.27 4.22
CA SER A 364 8.71 -6.58 5.22
C SER A 364 8.40 -7.45 6.44
N ILE A 365 8.41 -6.79 7.59
CA ILE A 365 7.86 -7.30 8.84
C ILE A 365 6.76 -6.34 9.26
N VAL A 366 5.58 -6.87 9.55
CA VAL A 366 4.48 -6.11 10.14
C VAL A 366 4.36 -6.47 11.61
N VAL A 367 4.16 -5.47 12.46
CA VAL A 367 3.84 -5.68 13.88
C VAL A 367 2.55 -4.98 14.24
N PHE A 368 1.82 -5.54 15.20
CA PHE A 368 0.77 -4.84 15.92
C PHE A 368 1.15 -4.75 17.39
N VAL A 369 0.98 -3.56 17.97
CA VAL A 369 1.27 -3.25 19.36
C VAL A 369 -0.01 -2.75 20.02
N PRO A 370 -0.54 -3.46 21.04
CA PRO A 370 -1.70 -3.01 21.81
C PRO A 370 -1.44 -1.68 22.53
N ASN A 371 -2.49 -0.88 22.73
CA ASN A 371 -2.39 0.40 23.45
C ASN A 371 -1.94 0.25 24.90
N ASP A 372 -2.27 -0.87 25.50
CA ASP A 372 -2.03 -1.20 26.92
C ASP A 372 -0.89 -2.21 27.10
N LEU A 373 0.00 -2.37 26.10
CA LEU A 373 1.18 -3.24 26.20
C LEU A 373 1.98 -2.96 27.47
N ARG A 374 2.26 -4.01 28.22
CA ARG A 374 3.05 -3.95 29.46
C ARG A 374 4.28 -4.82 29.34
N GLU A 375 5.40 -4.26 29.72
CA GLU A 375 6.68 -4.95 29.80
C GLU A 375 6.88 -5.48 31.22
N SER A 376 7.19 -6.76 31.35
CA SER A 376 7.57 -7.39 32.63
C SER A 376 9.08 -7.28 32.87
N ALA A 377 9.55 -7.70 34.06
CA ALA A 377 10.99 -7.82 34.34
C ALA A 377 11.67 -8.86 33.44
N ASP A 378 10.91 -9.83 32.95
CA ASP A 378 11.40 -10.91 32.10
C ASP A 378 11.29 -10.57 30.59
N GLY A 379 10.69 -9.44 30.23
CA GLY A 379 10.52 -8.95 28.86
C GLY A 379 9.07 -8.84 28.43
N VAL A 380 8.83 -8.87 27.12
CA VAL A 380 7.48 -8.82 26.50
C VAL A 380 7.11 -10.16 25.91
N ASN A 381 5.81 -10.48 25.93
CA ASN A 381 5.29 -11.63 25.20
C ASN A 381 5.16 -11.32 23.71
N MET A 382 5.28 -12.34 22.87
CA MET A 382 5.25 -12.20 21.43
C MET A 382 4.40 -13.28 20.77
N ILE A 383 3.59 -12.89 19.79
CA ILE A 383 2.88 -13.82 18.89
C ILE A 383 3.47 -13.66 17.51
N VAL A 384 4.03 -14.73 16.94
CA VAL A 384 4.54 -14.73 15.56
C VAL A 384 3.60 -15.53 14.69
N HIS A 385 3.02 -14.89 13.66
CA HIS A 385 2.08 -15.53 12.75
C HIS A 385 2.67 -15.73 11.36
N PHE A 386 2.62 -16.96 10.86
CA PHE A 386 3.04 -17.34 9.51
C PHE A 386 1.82 -17.58 8.63
N HIS A 387 1.69 -16.78 7.59
CA HIS A 387 0.57 -16.85 6.66
C HIS A 387 0.67 -18.06 5.70
N GLY A 388 -0.48 -18.49 5.18
CA GLY A 388 -0.58 -19.54 4.18
C GLY A 388 -0.36 -19.07 2.74
N HIS A 389 -0.58 -19.96 1.80
CA HIS A 389 -0.45 -19.71 0.36
C HIS A 389 -1.34 -18.56 -0.11
N VAL A 390 -0.87 -17.85 -1.14
CA VAL A 390 -1.62 -16.77 -1.82
C VAL A 390 -2.01 -15.60 -0.88
N ASN A 391 -1.35 -15.46 0.26
CA ASN A 391 -1.54 -14.40 1.23
C ASN A 391 -0.32 -13.46 1.29
N ASP A 392 -0.49 -12.38 2.02
CA ASP A 392 0.57 -11.45 2.41
C ASP A 392 0.32 -10.97 3.86
N ASN A 393 1.34 -10.45 4.51
CA ASN A 393 1.28 -10.07 5.93
C ASN A 393 0.23 -8.99 6.24
N MET A 394 0.03 -8.02 5.35
CA MET A 394 -1.00 -6.98 5.52
C MET A 394 -2.41 -7.55 5.31
N GLY A 395 -2.60 -8.35 4.26
CA GLY A 395 -3.88 -9.00 3.99
C GLY A 395 -4.33 -9.90 5.14
N VAL A 396 -3.37 -10.59 5.78
CA VAL A 396 -3.64 -11.46 6.94
C VAL A 396 -3.99 -10.66 8.19
N LEU A 397 -3.32 -9.54 8.45
CA LEU A 397 -3.62 -8.65 9.57
C LEU A 397 -5.11 -8.24 9.57
N GLU A 398 -5.63 -7.90 8.39
CA GLU A 398 -7.02 -7.48 8.19
C GLU A 398 -7.99 -8.67 8.11
N LYS A 399 -7.71 -9.65 7.25
CA LYS A 399 -8.61 -10.78 6.95
C LYS A 399 -8.92 -11.64 8.17
N TYR A 400 -7.91 -11.92 9.00
CA TYR A 400 -8.08 -12.82 10.14
C TYR A 400 -8.42 -12.07 11.44
N MET A 401 -8.55 -10.74 11.38
CA MET A 401 -8.90 -9.89 12.53
C MET A 401 -8.02 -10.16 13.77
N LEU A 402 -6.73 -10.44 13.54
CA LEU A 402 -5.80 -10.81 14.61
C LEU A 402 -5.69 -9.73 15.70
N PRO A 403 -5.55 -8.42 15.38
CA PRO A 403 -5.54 -7.37 16.38
C PRO A 403 -6.83 -7.30 17.19
N GLN A 404 -7.99 -7.47 16.54
CA GLN A 404 -9.29 -7.47 17.24
C GLN A 404 -9.42 -8.65 18.20
N ALA A 405 -8.95 -9.84 17.82
CA ALA A 405 -8.95 -11.01 18.69
C ALA A 405 -8.06 -10.78 19.93
N MET A 406 -6.92 -10.09 19.76
CA MET A 406 -6.03 -9.72 20.87
C MET A 406 -6.67 -8.67 21.79
N GLU A 407 -7.31 -7.65 21.21
CA GLU A 407 -8.04 -6.62 21.98
C GLU A 407 -9.18 -7.24 22.79
N ASP A 408 -10.03 -8.05 22.16
CA ASP A 408 -11.19 -8.69 22.79
C ASP A 408 -10.81 -9.64 23.95
N GLU A 409 -9.63 -10.24 23.90
CA GLU A 409 -9.12 -11.15 24.93
C GLU A 409 -8.04 -10.49 25.83
N HIS A 410 -7.84 -9.17 25.70
CA HIS A 410 -6.91 -8.37 26.49
C HIS A 410 -5.47 -8.91 26.48
N ILE A 411 -4.98 -9.32 25.30
CA ILE A 411 -3.68 -9.97 25.16
C ILE A 411 -2.53 -8.97 25.25
N ASN A 412 -1.66 -9.19 26.24
CA ASN A 412 -0.44 -8.42 26.46
C ASN A 412 0.73 -9.02 25.67
N ALA A 413 0.77 -8.80 24.37
CA ALA A 413 1.82 -9.30 23.51
C ALA A 413 2.01 -8.40 22.28
N ILE A 414 3.20 -8.43 21.68
CA ILE A 414 3.46 -7.88 20.34
C ILE A 414 3.12 -8.96 19.31
N LEU A 415 2.24 -8.67 18.36
CA LEU A 415 1.99 -9.54 17.19
C LEU A 415 3.01 -9.22 16.10
N VAL A 416 3.62 -10.25 15.52
CA VAL A 416 4.63 -10.15 14.46
C VAL A 416 4.21 -10.99 13.26
N LEU A 417 4.18 -10.36 12.08
CA LEU A 417 3.84 -11.01 10.82
C LEU A 417 4.99 -10.81 9.81
N PRO A 418 5.97 -11.72 9.78
CA PRO A 418 7.02 -11.67 8.77
C PRO A 418 6.45 -12.07 7.40
N GLN A 419 6.88 -11.39 6.33
CA GLN A 419 6.42 -11.71 4.98
C GLN A 419 7.03 -13.03 4.50
N GLY A 420 6.17 -14.02 4.27
CA GLY A 420 6.48 -15.25 3.54
C GLY A 420 6.50 -15.03 2.01
N PRO A 421 6.35 -16.10 1.19
CA PRO A 421 6.22 -15.95 -0.26
C PRO A 421 4.98 -15.12 -0.61
N TYR A 422 5.19 -13.86 -1.04
CA TYR A 422 4.11 -12.92 -1.32
C TYR A 422 3.16 -13.47 -2.38
N ARG A 423 1.92 -13.79 -1.99
CA ARG A 423 0.85 -14.29 -2.87
C ARG A 423 1.26 -15.46 -3.76
N ALA A 424 2.19 -16.30 -3.32
CA ALA A 424 2.62 -17.51 -4.05
C ALA A 424 2.08 -18.80 -3.41
N ARG A 425 1.95 -19.83 -4.21
CA ARG A 425 1.66 -21.20 -3.72
C ARG A 425 2.99 -21.94 -3.49
N ASP A 426 3.76 -21.44 -2.55
CA ASP A 426 5.05 -21.97 -2.13
C ASP A 426 5.11 -21.95 -0.59
N SER A 427 5.49 -23.04 0.02
CA SER A 427 5.65 -23.14 1.47
C SER A 427 7.10 -22.89 1.92
N PHE A 428 8.05 -22.76 0.98
CA PHE A 428 9.43 -22.43 1.31
C PHE A 428 9.50 -21.13 2.10
N CYS A 429 10.20 -21.12 3.23
CA CYS A 429 10.14 -20.02 4.17
C CYS A 429 11.46 -19.23 4.29
N GLY A 430 12.34 -19.38 3.30
CA GLY A 430 13.57 -18.59 3.23
C GLY A 430 14.42 -18.73 4.49
N LYS A 431 14.84 -17.61 5.07
CA LYS A 431 15.70 -17.57 6.27
C LYS A 431 15.07 -18.21 7.52
N MET A 432 13.78 -18.50 7.52
CA MET A 432 13.18 -19.25 8.63
C MET A 432 13.57 -20.74 8.63
N GLU A 433 14.16 -21.25 7.53
CA GLU A 433 14.78 -22.59 7.47
C GLU A 433 16.22 -22.61 7.96
N ASP A 434 16.85 -21.43 8.11
CA ASP A 434 18.21 -21.33 8.60
C ASP A 434 18.29 -21.63 10.11
N VAL A 435 19.47 -22.07 10.56
CA VAL A 435 19.76 -22.19 12.01
C VAL A 435 19.66 -20.80 12.63
N ASP A 436 19.00 -20.72 13.79
CA ASP A 436 18.72 -19.45 14.50
C ASP A 436 17.84 -18.44 13.70
N GLY A 437 17.15 -18.87 12.65
CA GLY A 437 16.34 -17.98 11.81
C GLY A 437 15.27 -17.22 12.59
N LEU A 438 14.50 -17.90 13.45
CA LEU A 438 13.52 -17.25 14.33
C LEU A 438 14.20 -16.32 15.34
N LYS A 439 15.32 -16.72 15.91
CA LYS A 439 16.07 -15.91 16.87
C LYS A 439 16.52 -14.59 16.24
N HIS A 440 17.09 -14.61 15.06
CA HIS A 440 17.47 -13.38 14.34
C HIS A 440 16.27 -12.48 14.06
N LEU A 441 15.12 -13.05 13.68
CA LEU A 441 13.88 -12.31 13.48
C LEU A 441 13.42 -11.63 14.77
N VAL A 442 13.37 -12.36 15.88
CA VAL A 442 12.93 -11.87 17.19
C VAL A 442 13.88 -10.78 17.72
N GLU A 443 15.19 -10.97 17.60
CA GLU A 443 16.20 -9.98 18.01
C GLU A 443 16.07 -8.68 17.22
N ASP A 444 15.82 -8.73 15.91
CA ASP A 444 15.60 -7.54 15.08
C ASP A 444 14.30 -6.82 15.48
N VAL A 445 13.21 -7.56 15.66
CA VAL A 445 11.93 -7.00 16.12
C VAL A 445 12.10 -6.30 17.47
N LEU A 446 12.70 -6.95 18.46
CA LEU A 446 12.90 -6.38 19.79
C LEU A 446 13.82 -5.15 19.76
N SER A 447 14.90 -5.21 19.00
CA SER A 447 15.82 -4.07 18.82
C SER A 447 15.11 -2.89 18.16
N THR A 448 14.25 -3.17 17.19
CA THR A 448 13.42 -2.18 16.51
C THR A 448 12.40 -1.58 17.47
N MET A 449 11.66 -2.40 18.22
CA MET A 449 10.68 -1.91 19.20
C MET A 449 11.32 -1.08 20.33
N LYS A 450 12.50 -1.44 20.78
CA LYS A 450 13.27 -0.64 21.75
C LYS A 450 13.68 0.71 21.16
N ARG A 451 14.19 0.75 19.95
CA ARG A 451 14.56 1.99 19.24
C ARG A 451 13.37 2.91 19.03
N GLU A 452 12.20 2.35 18.70
CA GLU A 452 10.94 3.07 18.53
C GLU A 452 10.28 3.50 19.86
N GLY A 453 10.89 3.17 21.00
CA GLY A 453 10.36 3.52 22.32
C GLY A 453 9.09 2.76 22.71
N VAL A 454 8.82 1.63 22.06
CA VAL A 454 7.68 0.74 22.37
C VAL A 454 7.96 -0.05 23.65
N ILE A 455 9.19 -0.54 23.78
CA ILE A 455 9.69 -1.29 24.94
C ILE A 455 10.97 -0.67 25.46
N LYS A 456 11.30 -0.90 26.72
CA LYS A 456 12.52 -0.40 27.38
C LYS A 456 13.69 -1.35 27.17
N GLU A 457 13.43 -2.66 27.23
CA GLU A 457 14.44 -3.70 27.10
C GLU A 457 14.12 -4.62 25.91
N ALA A 458 15.17 -4.90 25.10
CA ALA A 458 15.05 -5.80 23.94
C ALA A 458 15.09 -7.27 24.41
N LYS A 459 14.04 -7.70 25.12
CA LYS A 459 13.95 -9.03 25.73
C LYS A 459 12.56 -9.62 25.49
N VAL A 460 12.52 -10.86 25.03
CA VAL A 460 11.27 -11.64 24.94
C VAL A 460 11.10 -12.47 26.21
N HIS A 461 9.88 -12.52 26.73
CA HIS A 461 9.51 -13.41 27.84
C HIS A 461 9.03 -14.74 27.29
N GLU A 462 7.83 -14.80 26.73
CA GLU A 462 7.25 -15.99 26.13
C GLU A 462 6.75 -15.73 24.72
N MET A 463 6.63 -16.81 23.94
CA MET A 463 6.16 -16.76 22.56
C MET A 463 5.08 -17.78 22.24
N VAL A 464 4.12 -17.35 21.43
CA VAL A 464 3.19 -18.20 20.71
C VAL A 464 3.52 -18.14 19.23
N LEU A 465 3.77 -19.27 18.61
CA LEU A 465 3.84 -19.36 17.14
C LEU A 465 2.48 -19.75 16.60
N THR A 466 2.04 -19.06 15.56
CA THR A 466 0.77 -19.38 14.91
C THR A 466 0.98 -19.55 13.41
N ALA A 467 0.28 -20.50 12.82
CA ALA A 467 0.42 -20.80 11.41
C ALA A 467 -0.92 -21.16 10.76
N HIS A 468 -1.11 -20.68 9.53
CA HIS A 468 -2.25 -21.09 8.70
C HIS A 468 -1.75 -21.77 7.42
N SER A 469 -2.37 -22.92 7.05
CA SER A 469 -2.12 -23.57 5.76
C SER A 469 -0.62 -23.80 5.50
N GLY A 470 -0.07 -23.27 4.39
CA GLY A 470 1.35 -23.32 4.05
C GLY A 470 2.31 -22.75 5.09
N GLY A 471 1.81 -21.96 6.05
CA GLY A 471 2.58 -21.45 7.20
C GLY A 471 3.04 -22.55 8.19
N TYR A 472 2.57 -23.79 8.04
CA TYR A 472 3.07 -24.93 8.82
C TYR A 472 4.59 -25.11 8.65
N HIS A 473 5.10 -24.85 7.46
CA HIS A 473 6.50 -25.07 7.13
C HIS A 473 7.45 -24.19 7.93
N PRO A 474 7.31 -22.83 7.92
CA PRO A 474 8.11 -21.98 8.81
C PRO A 474 7.92 -22.31 10.30
N ALA A 475 6.70 -22.60 10.75
CA ALA A 475 6.47 -22.96 12.15
C ALA A 475 7.24 -24.22 12.56
N ALA A 476 7.28 -25.24 11.68
CA ALA A 476 8.03 -26.47 11.91
C ALA A 476 9.56 -26.22 11.99
N PHE A 477 10.12 -25.44 11.08
CA PHE A 477 11.55 -25.09 11.12
C PHE A 477 11.92 -24.22 12.32
N CYS A 478 11.04 -23.31 12.73
CA CYS A 478 11.24 -22.49 13.91
C CYS A 478 11.38 -23.35 15.18
N VAL A 479 10.58 -24.40 15.35
CA VAL A 479 10.70 -25.30 16.53
C VAL A 479 11.80 -26.35 16.38
N ASP A 480 12.25 -26.66 15.16
CA ASP A 480 13.38 -27.59 14.95
C ASP A 480 14.74 -26.93 15.20
N ARG A 481 14.96 -25.75 14.62
CA ARG A 481 16.27 -25.09 14.60
C ARG A 481 16.24 -23.56 14.72
N GLY A 482 15.10 -22.95 15.03
CA GLY A 482 14.94 -21.50 15.09
C GLY A 482 15.63 -20.80 16.27
N GLY A 483 16.19 -21.55 17.24
CA GLY A 483 17.03 -21.01 18.31
C GLY A 483 16.26 -20.38 19.49
N MET A 484 14.94 -20.58 19.60
CA MET A 484 14.09 -19.92 20.61
C MET A 484 13.14 -20.87 21.37
N ASN A 485 13.43 -22.18 21.37
CA ASN A 485 12.51 -23.18 21.94
C ASN A 485 12.20 -22.98 23.43
N ASP A 486 13.13 -22.43 24.22
CA ASP A 486 12.94 -22.13 25.64
C ASP A 486 11.89 -21.04 25.89
N HIS A 487 11.54 -20.25 24.89
CA HIS A 487 10.55 -19.20 24.95
C HIS A 487 9.20 -19.59 24.33
N ILE A 488 9.15 -20.63 23.46
CA ILE A 488 7.93 -21.02 22.76
C ILE A 488 7.07 -21.88 23.67
N THR A 489 5.92 -21.34 24.11
CA THR A 489 5.00 -22.03 25.00
C THR A 489 3.85 -22.70 24.27
N HIS A 490 3.38 -22.14 23.15
CA HIS A 490 2.26 -22.66 22.39
C HIS A 490 2.49 -22.60 20.87
N LEU A 491 1.93 -23.58 20.17
CA LEU A 491 1.75 -23.57 18.71
C LEU A 491 0.25 -23.57 18.40
N PHE A 492 -0.24 -22.58 17.63
CA PHE A 492 -1.60 -22.55 17.14
C PHE A 492 -1.62 -22.85 15.64
N LEU A 493 -2.10 -24.04 15.26
CA LEU A 493 -2.06 -24.58 13.89
C LEU A 493 -3.46 -24.56 13.26
N PHE A 494 -3.72 -23.56 12.45
CA PHE A 494 -4.99 -23.35 11.75
C PHE A 494 -4.98 -24.06 10.39
N ASP A 495 -5.49 -25.29 10.35
CA ASP A 495 -5.45 -26.18 9.18
C ASP A 495 -4.05 -26.20 8.53
N ALA A 496 -3.02 -26.37 9.38
CA ALA A 496 -1.61 -26.13 9.07
C ALA A 496 -0.73 -27.30 9.52
N PHE A 497 -1.06 -28.54 9.05
CA PHE A 497 -0.38 -29.76 9.50
C PHE A 497 -0.04 -30.68 8.31
N TYR A 498 0.47 -30.06 7.22
CA TYR A 498 0.69 -30.76 5.93
C TYR A 498 2.00 -31.53 5.84
N GLY A 499 2.96 -31.30 6.74
CA GLY A 499 4.28 -31.96 6.69
C GLY A 499 5.18 -31.55 7.83
N ASN A 500 6.44 -32.02 7.82
CA ASN A 500 7.45 -31.78 8.87
C ASN A 500 6.96 -32.21 10.28
N LEU A 501 6.10 -33.23 10.33
CA LEU A 501 5.43 -33.68 11.57
C LEU A 501 6.41 -34.13 12.65
N GLU A 502 7.57 -34.66 12.24
CA GLU A 502 8.66 -35.05 13.14
C GLU A 502 9.22 -33.86 13.94
N TYR A 503 9.27 -32.63 13.37
CA TYR A 503 9.75 -31.44 14.07
C TYR A 503 8.77 -31.04 15.19
N PHE A 504 7.48 -31.03 14.90
CA PHE A 504 6.44 -30.79 15.91
C PHE A 504 6.45 -31.86 16.99
N ARG A 505 6.63 -33.14 16.62
CA ARG A 505 6.72 -34.27 17.55
C ARG A 505 7.91 -34.14 18.49
N ASN A 506 9.09 -33.85 17.95
CA ASN A 506 10.32 -33.70 18.71
C ASN A 506 10.20 -32.52 19.69
N TRP A 507 9.69 -31.38 19.24
CA TRP A 507 9.46 -30.22 20.09
C TRP A 507 8.46 -30.52 21.23
N LEU A 508 7.33 -31.11 20.90
CA LEU A 508 6.31 -31.46 21.88
C LEU A 508 6.82 -32.49 22.89
N SER A 509 7.65 -33.47 22.47
CA SER A 509 8.19 -34.53 23.34
C SER A 509 9.35 -34.04 24.21
N SER A 510 10.15 -33.07 23.77
CA SER A 510 11.33 -32.59 24.48
C SER A 510 11.06 -31.42 25.44
N GLY A 511 9.91 -30.73 25.34
CA GLY A 511 9.57 -29.54 26.08
C GLY A 511 8.28 -29.65 26.91
N THR A 512 7.81 -28.50 27.38
CA THR A 512 6.54 -28.34 28.12
C THR A 512 5.45 -27.67 27.29
N GLY A 513 5.75 -27.31 26.04
CA GLY A 513 4.84 -26.57 25.17
C GLY A 513 3.56 -27.32 24.79
N ILE A 514 2.57 -26.58 24.33
CA ILE A 514 1.23 -27.04 23.98
C ILE A 514 0.99 -26.80 22.48
N ILE A 515 0.37 -27.76 21.80
CA ILE A 515 -0.13 -27.59 20.43
C ILE A 515 -1.66 -27.53 20.46
N GLU A 516 -2.24 -26.43 20.00
CA GLU A 516 -3.65 -26.30 19.64
C GLU A 516 -3.78 -26.42 18.13
N ALA A 517 -4.54 -27.36 17.64
CA ALA A 517 -4.72 -27.60 16.21
C ALA A 517 -6.20 -27.74 15.82
N ALA A 518 -6.61 -27.07 14.75
CA ALA A 518 -7.90 -27.29 14.10
C ALA A 518 -7.66 -27.70 12.65
N TYR A 519 -8.42 -28.67 12.16
CA TYR A 519 -8.24 -29.24 10.84
C TYR A 519 -9.57 -29.40 10.09
N THR A 520 -9.53 -29.20 8.78
CA THR A 520 -10.61 -29.59 7.86
C THR A 520 -10.45 -31.08 7.47
N GLU A 521 -11.47 -31.66 6.88
CA GLU A 521 -11.55 -33.13 6.65
C GLU A 521 -10.31 -33.72 5.91
N HIS A 522 -9.68 -32.92 5.04
CA HIS A 522 -8.54 -33.38 4.24
C HIS A 522 -7.23 -33.53 5.05
N LEU A 523 -7.11 -33.02 6.26
CA LEU A 523 -5.96 -33.22 7.17
C LEU A 523 -6.26 -34.15 8.35
N LYS A 524 -7.38 -34.83 8.33
CA LYS A 524 -7.81 -35.70 9.41
C LYS A 524 -6.85 -36.87 9.65
N GLU A 525 -6.33 -37.50 8.58
CA GLU A 525 -5.43 -38.63 8.69
C GLU A 525 -4.09 -38.23 9.32
N GLU A 526 -3.54 -37.09 8.94
CA GLU A 526 -2.30 -36.53 9.48
C GLU A 526 -2.41 -36.28 10.98
N HIS A 527 -3.50 -35.62 11.42
CA HIS A 527 -3.74 -35.33 12.83
C HIS A 527 -3.97 -36.59 13.66
N THR A 528 -4.79 -37.51 13.16
CA THR A 528 -5.07 -38.78 13.88
C THR A 528 -3.84 -39.69 13.95
N GLY A 529 -3.07 -39.78 12.87
CA GLY A 529 -1.81 -40.52 12.83
C GLY A 529 -0.74 -39.92 13.75
N PHE A 530 -0.66 -38.61 13.82
CA PHE A 530 0.25 -37.90 14.73
C PHE A 530 -0.12 -38.18 16.19
N ALA A 531 -1.40 -38.00 16.57
CA ALA A 531 -1.90 -38.24 17.91
C ALA A 531 -1.66 -39.68 18.37
N ALA A 532 -1.90 -40.68 17.48
CA ALA A 532 -1.70 -42.12 17.79
C ALA A 532 -0.22 -42.46 18.06
N GLY A 533 0.72 -41.68 17.60
CA GLY A 533 2.15 -41.86 17.81
C GLY A 533 2.73 -41.14 19.05
N LEU A 534 1.92 -40.48 19.87
CA LEU A 534 2.36 -39.81 21.09
C LEU A 534 2.24 -40.72 22.32
N ASP A 535 3.17 -40.59 23.27
CA ASP A 535 3.01 -41.17 24.60
C ASP A 535 1.93 -40.43 25.42
N SER A 536 1.47 -41.04 26.51
CA SER A 536 0.33 -40.52 27.28
C SER A 536 0.54 -39.11 27.85
N LEU A 537 1.76 -38.75 28.26
CA LEU A 537 2.06 -37.43 28.81
C LEU A 537 2.12 -36.36 27.72
N THR A 538 2.77 -36.70 26.61
CA THR A 538 2.87 -35.81 25.44
C THR A 538 1.50 -35.58 24.78
N ALA A 539 0.67 -36.64 24.73
CA ALA A 539 -0.69 -36.54 24.19
C ALA A 539 -1.59 -35.57 24.96
N MET A 540 -1.35 -35.36 26.25
CA MET A 540 -2.11 -34.36 27.06
C MET A 540 -1.84 -32.90 26.66
N ARG A 541 -0.81 -32.65 25.86
CA ARG A 541 -0.42 -31.32 25.40
C ARG A 541 -0.67 -31.12 23.90
N PHE A 542 -1.32 -32.07 23.26
CA PHE A 542 -1.75 -32.01 21.88
C PHE A 542 -3.28 -31.95 21.81
N HIS A 543 -3.81 -30.72 21.71
CA HIS A 543 -5.24 -30.45 21.63
C HIS A 543 -5.65 -30.28 20.19
N VAL A 544 -6.39 -31.25 19.66
CA VAL A 544 -6.79 -31.28 18.25
C VAL A 544 -8.30 -31.37 18.11
N ARG A 545 -8.86 -30.66 17.15
CA ARG A 545 -10.30 -30.69 16.87
C ARG A 545 -10.61 -30.56 15.39
N PRO A 546 -11.66 -31.23 14.89
CA PRO A 546 -12.15 -31.00 13.53
C PRO A 546 -12.71 -29.57 13.44
N SER A 547 -12.44 -28.91 12.34
CA SER A 547 -13.00 -27.59 12.03
C SER A 547 -14.48 -27.70 11.65
N THR A 548 -15.25 -26.73 12.08
CA THR A 548 -16.67 -26.56 11.69
C THR A 548 -16.83 -25.56 10.53
N VAL A 549 -15.74 -24.99 10.06
CA VAL A 549 -15.69 -23.98 8.99
C VAL A 549 -14.69 -24.36 7.90
N GLU A 550 -14.77 -23.71 6.76
CA GLU A 550 -13.87 -23.92 5.63
C GLU A 550 -12.43 -23.47 5.92
N HIS A 551 -11.48 -23.99 5.15
CA HIS A 551 -10.04 -23.76 5.30
C HIS A 551 -9.64 -22.31 5.60
N ASP A 552 -10.15 -21.37 4.82
CA ASP A 552 -9.80 -19.94 4.90
C ASP A 552 -10.41 -19.22 6.12
N GLU A 553 -11.41 -19.83 6.79
CA GLU A 553 -12.10 -19.25 7.95
C GLU A 553 -11.55 -19.79 9.28
N VAL A 554 -10.69 -20.81 9.24
CA VAL A 554 -10.14 -21.47 10.45
C VAL A 554 -9.39 -20.49 11.36
N PRO A 555 -8.47 -19.62 10.87
CA PRO A 555 -7.77 -18.67 11.73
C PRO A 555 -8.72 -17.72 12.46
N GLN A 556 -9.65 -17.11 11.76
CA GLN A 556 -10.62 -16.17 12.31
C GLN A 556 -11.53 -16.83 13.37
N THR A 557 -11.87 -18.10 13.15
CA THR A 557 -12.78 -18.85 14.04
C THR A 557 -12.09 -19.29 15.33
N TYR A 558 -10.83 -19.74 15.26
CA TYR A 558 -10.17 -20.38 16.39
C TYR A 558 -9.13 -19.51 17.11
N MET A 559 -8.64 -18.41 16.51
CA MET A 559 -7.65 -17.54 17.14
C MET A 559 -8.14 -17.04 18.51
N ARG A 560 -9.28 -16.37 18.54
CA ARG A 560 -9.83 -15.80 19.78
C ARG A 560 -10.06 -16.86 20.87
N PRO A 561 -10.73 -18.01 20.64
CA PRO A 561 -10.85 -19.06 21.64
C PRO A 561 -9.52 -19.58 22.19
N TRP A 562 -8.47 -19.66 21.37
CA TRP A 562 -7.17 -20.16 21.82
C TRP A 562 -6.38 -19.07 22.59
N LEU A 563 -6.45 -17.81 22.18
CA LEU A 563 -5.89 -16.70 22.95
C LEU A 563 -6.50 -16.63 24.36
N ARG A 564 -7.78 -16.98 24.52
CA ARG A 564 -8.45 -17.04 25.83
C ARG A 564 -7.83 -18.09 26.76
N THR A 565 -7.28 -19.17 26.23
CA THR A 565 -6.66 -20.24 27.03
C THR A 565 -5.26 -19.91 27.54
N LEU A 566 -4.64 -18.83 27.04
CA LEU A 566 -3.33 -18.41 27.52
C LEU A 566 -3.39 -17.96 28.99
N PRO A 567 -2.30 -18.19 29.78
CA PRO A 567 -2.22 -17.82 31.19
C PRO A 567 -2.50 -16.35 31.46
N ASP A 568 -2.86 -16.02 32.74
CA ASP A 568 -3.19 -14.64 33.15
C ASP A 568 -2.02 -13.65 32.90
N GLU A 569 -0.78 -14.07 32.93
CA GLU A 569 0.40 -13.27 32.59
C GLU A 569 0.44 -12.77 31.13
N TRP A 570 -0.36 -13.39 30.27
CA TRP A 570 -0.59 -12.95 28.89
C TRP A 570 -1.72 -11.92 28.78
N LYS A 571 -2.34 -11.52 29.88
CA LYS A 571 -3.47 -10.59 29.89
C LYS A 571 -3.07 -9.22 30.44
N THR A 572 -3.66 -8.18 29.89
CA THR A 572 -3.67 -6.88 30.55
C THR A 572 -4.75 -6.90 31.64
N VAL A 573 -4.37 -6.67 32.90
CA VAL A 573 -5.36 -6.58 33.99
C VAL A 573 -6.18 -5.33 33.73
N GLU A 574 -7.51 -5.47 33.69
CA GLU A 574 -8.41 -4.32 33.71
C GLU A 574 -8.09 -3.44 34.92
N SER A 575 -7.81 -2.15 34.66
CA SER A 575 -7.76 -1.15 35.73
C SER A 575 -9.18 -0.92 36.19
N HIS A 576 -9.55 -1.55 37.31
CA HIS A 576 -10.80 -1.25 38.05
C HIS A 576 -10.80 0.18 38.59
#